data_bff866faaf766b03900af0fef8084cc8
#
_entry.id   bff866faaf766b03900af0fef8084cc8
#
_cell.length_a   1.000
_cell.length_b   1.000
_cell.length_c   1.000
_cell.angle_alpha   90.00
_cell.angle_beta   90.00
_cell.angle_gamma   90.00
#
_symmetry.space_group_name_H-M   'P 1'
#
loop_
_entity.id
_entity.type
_entity.pdbx_description
1 polymer ?
#
loop_
_entity_poly.entity_id
_entity_poly.type
_entity_poly.pdbx_seq_one_letter_code
_entity_poly.pdbx_strand_id
1 'polypeptide(L)'
;MSRISRRTFTQGLLASTTLACGPGKPMQTASKDKARRIPSVTDVDGILVGQFTMRGRPTGCTVVTSMTAFSAGVDVRGGAPGTRETDLLKAENTVQAVNAIVLAGGSAFGLDAATGVVRYLEEQGRGFDVRGLKVPIVCGAILFDLGLGDPKIRPDAQSGYVAAKSSTDDPVVEGNVGAGAGATVGKMLGIERAMKGGLGSWALSRADGLQVGALVAVNCAGDVVNPSNGKIVAGARKAEGGFMDTMSRLRAGNGPGSRSKDNTVIGVVATNAVLDKTRCTKVAQMAQDALARCIYPSHTPWDGDTIFAAATGKWSPERGDVDAGLVGALAADVLATAILRAVEKAESWGPYPAARDYTGHS
;
A
#
# COMPACT_ATOMS: atom_id res chain seq x y z
N MET A 1 -44.11 14.85 66.08
CA MET A 1 -44.11 15.92 67.06
C MET A 1 -42.91 16.82 66.78
N SER A 2 -43.24 18.00 66.32
CA SER A 2 -42.82 19.36 66.66
C SER A 2 -41.34 19.66 66.49
N ARG A 3 -40.88 20.77 66.01
CA ARG A 3 -41.38 22.09 65.52
C ARG A 3 -40.20 22.80 64.87
N ILE A 4 -40.38 23.34 63.73
CA ILE A 4 -40.09 24.67 63.20
C ILE A 4 -39.24 25.62 64.14
N SER A 5 -38.16 26.21 63.62
CA SER A 5 -37.92 27.65 63.84
C SER A 5 -37.12 28.28 62.71
N ARG A 6 -37.53 29.51 62.40
CA ARG A 6 -37.15 30.41 61.28
C ARG A 6 -36.04 31.39 61.67
N ARG A 7 -35.44 31.95 60.63
CA ARG A 7 -34.82 33.29 60.46
C ARG A 7 -33.35 33.41 60.93
N THR A 8 -32.46 33.89 60.04
CA THR A 8 -32.29 35.36 59.84
C THR A 8 -31.53 35.65 58.56
N PHE A 9 -31.96 36.70 57.88
CA PHE A 9 -31.43 37.38 56.71
C PHE A 9 -30.18 38.14 57.09
N THR A 10 -29.07 38.10 56.26
CA THR A 10 -28.11 39.24 56.17
C THR A 10 -27.62 39.35 54.74
N GLN A 11 -27.81 40.55 54.22
CA GLN A 11 -27.33 41.07 52.93
C GLN A 11 -25.79 41.19 52.98
N GLY A 12 -25.16 40.92 51.84
CA GLY A 12 -23.73 41.18 51.66
C GLY A 12 -23.28 41.10 50.22
N LEU A 13 -23.22 42.27 49.61
CA LEU A 13 -22.38 42.73 48.50
C LEU A 13 -22.20 41.86 47.24
N LEU A 14 -22.71 42.38 46.12
CA LEU A 14 -22.32 42.10 44.73
C LEU A 14 -20.86 42.47 44.52
N ALA A 15 -20.03 41.47 44.12
CA ALA A 15 -18.76 41.72 43.46
C ALA A 15 -18.90 41.16 42.03
N SER A 16 -19.01 42.07 41.06
CA SER A 16 -18.98 41.76 39.64
C SER A 16 -17.56 41.43 39.24
N THR A 17 -17.30 40.14 38.97
CA THR A 17 -16.11 39.68 38.27
C THR A 17 -16.42 39.56 36.78
N THR A 18 -15.97 40.51 35.99
CA THR A 18 -15.88 40.45 34.55
C THR A 18 -14.90 39.37 34.14
N LEU A 19 -15.37 38.22 33.65
CA LEU A 19 -14.55 37.27 32.92
C LEU A 19 -14.12 37.90 31.59
N ALA A 20 -12.85 38.23 31.48
CA ALA A 20 -12.23 38.59 30.21
C ALA A 20 -12.17 37.32 29.34
N CYS A 21 -12.92 37.34 28.25
CA CYS A 21 -12.83 36.35 27.18
C CYS A 21 -11.48 36.57 26.46
N GLY A 22 -10.50 35.69 26.72
CA GLY A 22 -9.23 35.70 26.02
C GLY A 22 -9.45 35.34 24.54
N PRO A 23 -8.64 35.84 23.58
CA PRO A 23 -8.81 35.56 22.17
C PRO A 23 -8.64 34.03 21.93
N GLY A 24 -9.69 33.42 21.41
CA GLY A 24 -9.68 32.02 20.97
C GLY A 24 -8.53 31.80 19.96
N LYS A 25 -7.72 30.78 20.19
CA LYS A 25 -6.73 30.33 19.21
C LYS A 25 -7.41 30.11 17.87
N PRO A 26 -6.86 30.62 16.76
CA PRO A 26 -7.45 30.37 15.45
C PRO A 26 -7.43 28.86 15.18
N MET A 27 -8.62 28.33 14.90
CA MET A 27 -8.79 26.97 14.38
C MET A 27 -7.97 26.86 13.09
N GLN A 28 -6.92 26.04 13.12
CA GLN A 28 -6.04 25.83 11.98
C GLN A 28 -6.85 25.37 10.78
N THR A 29 -6.82 26.16 9.73
CA THR A 29 -7.42 25.89 8.43
C THR A 29 -6.64 24.79 7.69
N ALA A 30 -6.93 23.53 7.99
CA ALA A 30 -6.31 22.35 7.37
C ALA A 30 -6.94 21.96 6.01
N SER A 31 -7.66 22.86 5.31
CA SER A 31 -8.45 22.43 4.16
C SER A 31 -8.12 23.00 2.78
N LYS A 32 -7.19 23.93 2.65
CA LYS A 32 -6.89 24.54 1.33
C LYS A 32 -5.69 23.93 0.59
N ASP A 33 -4.76 23.28 1.27
CA ASP A 33 -3.58 22.66 0.63
C ASP A 33 -3.84 21.23 0.10
N LYS A 34 -4.78 20.48 0.65
CA LYS A 34 -5.13 19.13 0.15
C LYS A 34 -5.71 19.13 -1.28
N ALA A 35 -6.35 20.20 -1.73
CA ALA A 35 -7.01 20.28 -3.05
C ALA A 35 -6.05 20.39 -4.26
N ARG A 36 -4.74 20.61 -4.05
CA ARG A 36 -3.69 20.66 -5.09
C ARG A 36 -2.70 19.50 -5.05
N ARG A 37 -2.85 18.60 -4.09
CA ARG A 37 -1.95 17.49 -3.86
C ARG A 37 -2.29 16.33 -4.81
N ILE A 38 -1.27 15.64 -5.36
CA ILE A 38 -1.47 14.40 -6.12
C ILE A 38 -2.07 13.36 -5.17
N PRO A 39 -3.22 12.75 -5.52
CA PRO A 39 -3.82 11.72 -4.67
C PRO A 39 -2.86 10.58 -4.36
N SER A 40 -2.82 10.15 -3.10
CA SER A 40 -1.91 9.13 -2.60
C SER A 40 -2.60 8.28 -1.54
N VAL A 41 -2.16 7.03 -1.34
CA VAL A 41 -2.68 6.16 -0.28
C VAL A 41 -2.64 6.83 1.10
N THR A 42 -1.74 7.78 1.32
CA THR A 42 -1.63 8.58 2.53
C THR A 42 -2.73 9.64 2.69
N ASP A 43 -3.60 9.82 1.70
CA ASP A 43 -4.82 10.63 1.85
C ASP A 43 -5.89 9.88 2.64
N VAL A 44 -5.74 8.57 2.85
CA VAL A 44 -6.59 7.79 3.74
C VAL A 44 -6.22 8.11 5.19
N ASP A 45 -7.17 8.63 5.94
CA ASP A 45 -6.95 9.08 7.32
C ASP A 45 -6.35 7.96 8.20
N GLY A 46 -5.20 8.26 8.79
CA GLY A 46 -4.47 7.37 9.67
C GLY A 46 -3.41 6.52 8.97
N ILE A 47 -3.30 6.51 7.65
CA ILE A 47 -2.25 5.81 6.92
C ILE A 47 -0.99 6.67 6.84
N LEU A 48 0.14 6.04 7.18
CA LEU A 48 1.49 6.57 7.04
C LEU A 48 2.30 5.63 6.16
N VAL A 49 3.19 6.19 5.33
CA VAL A 49 4.07 5.40 4.45
C VAL A 49 5.52 5.85 4.62
N GLY A 50 6.42 4.89 4.77
CA GLY A 50 7.84 5.11 4.77
C GLY A 50 8.55 4.23 3.75
N GLN A 51 9.64 4.72 3.18
CA GLN A 51 10.35 4.06 2.10
C GLN A 51 11.86 4.07 2.36
N PHE A 52 12.51 2.98 1.95
CA PHE A 52 13.96 2.92 1.89
C PHE A 52 14.40 2.28 0.58
N THR A 53 15.26 2.98 -0.16
CA THR A 53 15.87 2.47 -1.41
C THR A 53 17.35 2.24 -1.15
N MET A 54 17.84 1.04 -1.48
CA MET A 54 19.23 0.66 -1.30
C MET A 54 20.15 1.48 -2.20
N ARG A 55 21.38 1.74 -1.69
CA ARG A 55 22.45 2.30 -2.51
C ARG A 55 23.18 1.18 -3.25
N GLY A 56 23.61 1.44 -4.48
CA GLY A 56 24.42 0.52 -5.28
C GLY A 56 23.64 -0.53 -6.07
N ARG A 57 22.36 -0.74 -5.78
CA ARG A 57 21.45 -1.61 -6.54
C ARG A 57 20.00 -1.10 -6.45
N PRO A 58 19.20 -1.16 -7.53
CA PRO A 58 17.79 -0.79 -7.48
C PRO A 58 16.98 -1.89 -6.75
N THR A 59 16.81 -1.72 -5.45
CA THR A 59 15.97 -2.55 -4.57
C THR A 59 15.64 -1.74 -3.32
N GLY A 60 14.67 -2.16 -2.53
CA GLY A 60 14.29 -1.46 -1.31
C GLY A 60 13.05 -2.04 -0.66
N CYS A 61 12.54 -1.34 0.34
CA CYS A 61 11.29 -1.69 1.02
C CYS A 61 10.41 -0.46 1.26
N THR A 62 9.11 -0.72 1.38
CA THR A 62 8.07 0.26 1.67
C THR A 62 7.23 -0.26 2.82
N VAL A 63 7.00 0.57 3.83
CA VAL A 63 6.24 0.25 5.04
C VAL A 63 4.95 1.07 5.03
N VAL A 64 3.82 0.39 5.12
CA VAL A 64 2.51 1.01 5.38
C VAL A 64 2.18 0.77 6.84
N THR A 65 1.97 1.85 7.60
CA THR A 65 1.70 1.80 9.04
C THR A 65 0.67 2.86 9.44
N SER A 66 0.34 2.93 10.71
CA SER A 66 -0.56 3.93 11.30
C SER A 66 -0.15 4.17 12.75
N MET A 67 -0.49 5.29 13.33
CA MET A 67 -0.22 5.56 14.75
C MET A 67 -0.92 4.58 15.70
N THR A 68 -2.03 3.99 15.27
CA THR A 68 -2.78 2.94 15.98
C THR A 68 -2.78 1.67 15.16
N ALA A 69 -2.96 0.50 15.81
CA ALA A 69 -3.21 -0.75 15.09
C ALA A 69 -4.47 -0.63 14.22
N PHE A 70 -4.51 -1.32 13.10
CA PHE A 70 -5.60 -1.31 12.15
C PHE A 70 -5.99 -2.72 11.73
N SER A 71 -7.27 -2.92 11.39
CA SER A 71 -7.73 -4.19 10.84
C SER A 71 -7.13 -4.45 9.47
N ALA A 72 -6.74 -5.70 9.21
CA ALA A 72 -6.18 -6.06 7.90
C ALA A 72 -6.69 -7.43 7.44
N GLY A 73 -6.67 -7.62 6.13
CA GLY A 73 -6.88 -8.88 5.43
C GLY A 73 -5.88 -9.04 4.29
N VAL A 74 -5.81 -10.23 3.72
CA VAL A 74 -4.90 -10.52 2.61
C VAL A 74 -5.54 -11.50 1.64
N ASP A 75 -5.21 -11.33 0.36
CA ASP A 75 -5.47 -12.34 -0.67
C ASP A 75 -4.16 -12.63 -1.41
N VAL A 76 -3.71 -13.88 -1.33
CA VAL A 76 -2.51 -14.40 -1.99
C VAL A 76 -2.97 -15.23 -3.17
N ARG A 77 -2.80 -14.72 -4.38
CA ARG A 77 -3.37 -15.32 -5.58
C ARG A 77 -2.33 -15.93 -6.53
N GLY A 78 -1.13 -15.44 -6.52
CA GLY A 78 -0.02 -16.01 -7.29
C GLY A 78 0.40 -17.39 -6.76
N GLY A 79 0.95 -18.25 -7.64
CA GLY A 79 1.38 -19.61 -7.30
C GLY A 79 2.75 -19.69 -6.61
N ALA A 80 3.51 -18.59 -6.54
CA ALA A 80 4.86 -18.54 -5.95
C ALA A 80 5.04 -17.35 -4.96
N PRO A 81 4.18 -17.23 -3.94
CA PRO A 81 4.24 -16.10 -3.02
C PRO A 81 5.44 -16.17 -2.07
N GLY A 82 5.93 -14.99 -1.66
CA GLY A 82 6.83 -14.84 -0.52
C GLY A 82 6.19 -13.89 0.49
N THR A 83 5.68 -14.43 1.62
CA THR A 83 4.91 -13.66 2.59
C THR A 83 5.36 -13.91 4.02
N ARG A 84 5.00 -13.01 4.93
CA ARG A 84 5.22 -13.11 6.37
C ARG A 84 3.95 -12.76 7.13
N GLU A 85 3.60 -13.56 8.17
CA GLU A 85 2.47 -13.34 9.10
C GLU A 85 1.09 -13.27 8.44
N THR A 86 0.92 -13.89 7.26
CA THR A 86 -0.37 -13.88 6.55
C THR A 86 -1.40 -14.81 7.18
N ASP A 87 -0.98 -15.90 7.85
CA ASP A 87 -1.90 -16.80 8.55
C ASP A 87 -2.64 -16.10 9.70
N LEU A 88 -1.99 -15.13 10.36
CA LEU A 88 -2.60 -14.35 11.44
C LEU A 88 -3.82 -13.54 10.95
N LEU A 89 -3.88 -13.19 9.66
CA LEU A 89 -4.97 -12.43 9.06
C LEU A 89 -6.23 -13.26 8.78
N LYS A 90 -6.18 -14.60 8.90
CA LYS A 90 -7.36 -15.46 8.77
C LYS A 90 -8.40 -15.12 9.83
N ALA A 91 -9.69 -15.20 9.47
CA ALA A 91 -10.81 -14.80 10.32
C ALA A 91 -10.86 -15.53 11.67
N GLU A 92 -10.48 -16.82 11.67
CA GLU A 92 -10.49 -17.69 12.84
C GLU A 92 -9.36 -17.38 13.85
N ASN A 93 -8.33 -16.62 13.48
CA ASN A 93 -7.19 -16.37 14.35
C ASN A 93 -7.44 -15.18 15.30
N THR A 94 -6.80 -15.24 16.49
CA THR A 94 -7.13 -14.38 17.65
C THR A 94 -6.83 -12.90 17.43
N VAL A 95 -5.68 -12.55 16.84
CA VAL A 95 -5.25 -11.16 16.69
C VAL A 95 -6.10 -10.45 15.63
N GLN A 96 -6.74 -9.35 16.02
CA GLN A 96 -7.72 -8.66 15.16
C GLN A 96 -7.15 -7.47 14.39
N ALA A 97 -5.95 -7.00 14.75
CA ALA A 97 -5.34 -5.82 14.15
C ALA A 97 -3.83 -6.00 14.03
N VAL A 98 -3.24 -5.31 13.06
CA VAL A 98 -1.79 -5.29 12.80
C VAL A 98 -1.23 -3.88 12.97
N ASN A 99 0.09 -3.77 13.07
CA ASN A 99 0.78 -2.49 13.28
C ASN A 99 1.44 -1.96 12.00
N ALA A 100 1.80 -2.85 11.08
CA ALA A 100 2.36 -2.47 9.78
C ALA A 100 2.21 -3.58 8.74
N ILE A 101 2.32 -3.18 7.46
CA ILE A 101 2.46 -4.07 6.31
C ILE A 101 3.73 -3.65 5.58
N VAL A 102 4.61 -4.60 5.25
CA VAL A 102 5.89 -4.38 4.57
C VAL A 102 5.85 -4.97 3.17
N LEU A 103 6.16 -4.15 2.19
CA LEU A 103 6.43 -4.57 0.82
C LEU A 103 7.94 -4.44 0.58
N ALA A 104 8.61 -5.47 0.05
CA ALA A 104 10.05 -5.42 -0.17
C ALA A 104 10.49 -6.11 -1.46
N GLY A 105 11.60 -5.64 -2.02
CA GLY A 105 12.37 -6.38 -3.01
C GLY A 105 13.23 -7.47 -2.35
N GLY A 106 14.16 -8.06 -3.10
CA GLY A 106 15.15 -9.01 -2.58
C GLY A 106 14.67 -10.46 -2.48
N SER A 107 13.49 -10.80 -3.03
CA SER A 107 12.91 -12.14 -2.89
C SER A 107 12.74 -12.53 -1.41
N ALA A 108 12.73 -13.81 -1.07
CA ALA A 108 12.56 -14.30 0.30
C ALA A 108 13.53 -13.65 1.32
N PHE A 109 14.71 -13.22 0.90
CA PHE A 109 15.65 -12.50 1.77
C PHE A 109 15.10 -11.15 2.24
N GLY A 110 14.31 -10.46 1.42
CA GLY A 110 13.71 -9.17 1.75
C GLY A 110 12.64 -9.24 2.85
N LEU A 111 12.16 -10.44 3.23
CA LEU A 111 11.28 -10.62 4.39
C LEU A 111 11.92 -10.15 5.70
N ASP A 112 13.26 -10.09 5.76
CA ASP A 112 13.99 -9.59 6.92
C ASP A 112 13.73 -8.11 7.20
N ALA A 113 13.34 -7.32 6.21
CA ALA A 113 12.95 -5.92 6.42
C ALA A 113 11.85 -5.77 7.49
N ALA A 114 10.91 -6.72 7.55
CA ALA A 114 9.86 -6.71 8.57
C ALA A 114 10.42 -6.85 10.00
N THR A 115 11.56 -7.49 10.22
CA THR A 115 12.22 -7.60 11.52
C THR A 115 12.65 -6.22 12.04
N GLY A 116 13.16 -5.36 11.16
CA GLY A 116 13.50 -3.99 11.53
C GLY A 116 12.28 -3.12 11.84
N VAL A 117 11.18 -3.34 11.14
CA VAL A 117 9.91 -2.66 11.44
C VAL A 117 9.37 -3.06 12.81
N VAL A 118 9.43 -4.35 13.17
CA VAL A 118 9.08 -4.85 14.52
C VAL A 118 9.91 -4.12 15.58
N ARG A 119 11.24 -4.07 15.42
CA ARG A 119 12.14 -3.37 16.36
C ARG A 119 11.76 -1.91 16.53
N TYR A 120 11.53 -1.17 15.44
CA TYR A 120 11.15 0.23 15.52
C TYR A 120 9.81 0.43 16.24
N LEU A 121 8.80 -0.40 15.93
CA LEU A 121 7.49 -0.29 16.57
C LEU A 121 7.52 -0.65 18.05
N GLU A 122 8.32 -1.64 18.46
CA GLU A 122 8.57 -1.99 19.86
C GLU A 122 9.17 -0.79 20.62
N GLU A 123 10.20 -0.15 20.07
CA GLU A 123 10.82 1.07 20.64
C GLU A 123 9.81 2.23 20.81
N GLN A 124 8.77 2.26 19.96
CA GLN A 124 7.66 3.24 20.05
C GLN A 124 6.53 2.78 21.01
N GLY A 125 6.66 1.65 21.68
CA GLY A 125 5.63 1.09 22.54
C GLY A 125 4.37 0.64 21.80
N ARG A 126 4.47 0.30 20.52
CA ARG A 126 3.36 -0.07 19.63
C ARG A 126 3.37 -1.57 19.36
N GLY A 127 2.25 -2.24 19.66
CA GLY A 127 2.13 -3.69 19.46
C GLY A 127 0.88 -4.23 20.12
N PHE A 128 0.62 -5.50 19.90
CA PHE A 128 -0.40 -6.29 20.59
C PHE A 128 0.03 -6.48 22.06
N ASP A 129 -0.88 -6.22 23.00
CA ASP A 129 -0.57 -6.33 24.42
C ASP A 129 -0.58 -7.78 24.89
N VAL A 130 0.55 -8.24 25.42
CA VAL A 130 0.67 -9.54 26.07
C VAL A 130 1.25 -9.33 27.47
N ARG A 131 0.39 -9.28 28.48
CA ARG A 131 0.80 -9.12 29.89
C ARG A 131 1.67 -7.88 30.12
N GLY A 132 1.33 -6.77 29.44
CA GLY A 132 2.07 -5.51 29.54
C GLY A 132 3.24 -5.37 28.57
N LEU A 133 3.59 -6.43 27.84
CA LEU A 133 4.57 -6.37 26.74
C LEU A 133 3.86 -6.01 25.43
N LYS A 134 4.44 -5.11 24.66
CA LYS A 134 3.95 -4.74 23.33
C LYS A 134 4.68 -5.56 22.27
N VAL A 135 3.96 -6.46 21.62
CA VAL A 135 4.47 -7.32 20.53
C VAL A 135 3.96 -6.78 19.19
N PRO A 136 4.80 -6.11 18.39
CA PRO A 136 4.35 -5.57 17.10
C PRO A 136 4.00 -6.69 16.12
N ILE A 137 2.83 -6.58 15.49
CA ILE A 137 2.37 -7.48 14.46
C ILE A 137 2.63 -6.83 13.10
N VAL A 138 3.53 -7.45 12.32
CA VAL A 138 4.01 -6.90 11.04
C VAL A 138 3.88 -7.96 9.95
N CYS A 139 2.89 -7.79 9.09
CA CYS A 139 2.71 -8.63 7.90
C CYS A 139 3.57 -8.12 6.75
N GLY A 140 3.84 -8.96 5.75
CA GLY A 140 4.60 -8.51 4.59
C GLY A 140 4.54 -9.45 3.40
N ALA A 141 4.94 -8.90 2.25
CA ALA A 141 5.15 -9.63 1.01
C ALA A 141 6.38 -9.10 0.26
N ILE A 142 6.99 -9.96 -0.54
CA ILE A 142 8.19 -9.61 -1.31
C ILE A 142 7.98 -9.84 -2.81
N LEU A 143 8.78 -9.13 -3.60
CA LEU A 143 8.96 -9.38 -5.02
C LEU A 143 10.41 -9.79 -5.32
N PHE A 144 10.59 -10.49 -6.44
CA PHE A 144 11.90 -10.90 -6.92
C PHE A 144 12.49 -9.82 -7.84
N ASP A 145 13.57 -9.19 -7.41
CA ASP A 145 14.33 -8.20 -8.19
C ASP A 145 15.84 -8.51 -8.24
N LEU A 146 16.23 -9.74 -7.84
CA LEU A 146 17.64 -10.15 -7.74
C LEU A 146 18.38 -10.17 -9.08
N GLY A 147 17.66 -10.14 -10.20
CA GLY A 147 18.25 -10.09 -11.54
C GLY A 147 18.86 -8.73 -11.93
N LEU A 148 18.66 -7.66 -11.12
CA LEU A 148 19.14 -6.32 -11.40
C LEU A 148 20.31 -5.95 -10.47
N GLY A 149 21.52 -5.84 -11.02
CA GLY A 149 22.74 -5.49 -10.25
C GLY A 149 23.23 -6.63 -9.33
N ASP A 150 23.94 -6.30 -8.25
CA ASP A 150 24.49 -7.29 -7.32
C ASP A 150 23.40 -7.94 -6.45
N PRO A 151 23.07 -9.24 -6.61
CA PRO A 151 22.02 -9.92 -5.84
C PRO A 151 22.32 -10.04 -4.35
N LYS A 152 23.53 -9.73 -3.89
CA LYS A 152 23.89 -9.72 -2.47
C LYS A 152 23.41 -8.46 -1.75
N ILE A 153 23.13 -7.37 -2.46
CA ILE A 153 22.55 -6.14 -1.92
C ILE A 153 21.04 -6.31 -1.88
N ARG A 154 20.46 -6.41 -0.68
CA ARG A 154 19.04 -6.75 -0.44
C ARG A 154 18.50 -5.95 0.72
N PRO A 155 17.19 -5.65 0.75
CA PRO A 155 16.55 -5.11 1.95
C PRO A 155 16.75 -6.06 3.14
N ASP A 156 17.11 -5.50 4.28
CA ASP A 156 17.40 -6.17 5.54
C ASP A 156 16.65 -5.50 6.71
N ALA A 157 16.88 -5.97 7.92
CA ALA A 157 16.27 -5.39 9.13
C ALA A 157 16.58 -3.89 9.28
N GLN A 158 17.80 -3.44 8.91
CA GLN A 158 18.14 -2.02 9.00
C GLN A 158 17.36 -1.18 7.98
N SER A 159 17.16 -1.69 6.79
CA SER A 159 16.33 -1.07 5.73
C SER A 159 14.89 -0.88 6.19
N GLY A 160 14.30 -1.93 6.79
CA GLY A 160 12.95 -1.88 7.33
C GLY A 160 12.80 -0.91 8.51
N TYR A 161 13.78 -0.88 9.40
CA TYR A 161 13.82 0.07 10.52
C TYR A 161 13.81 1.53 10.03
N VAL A 162 14.68 1.85 9.07
CA VAL A 162 14.77 3.21 8.50
C VAL A 162 13.48 3.58 7.76
N ALA A 163 12.93 2.67 6.98
CA ALA A 163 11.65 2.89 6.29
C ALA A 163 10.52 3.16 7.30
N ALA A 164 10.39 2.36 8.37
CA ALA A 164 9.37 2.58 9.40
C ALA A 164 9.54 3.93 10.10
N LYS A 165 10.78 4.29 10.45
CA LYS A 165 11.12 5.56 11.11
C LYS A 165 10.82 6.79 10.25
N SER A 166 10.93 6.67 8.93
CA SER A 166 10.66 7.76 7.96
C SER A 166 9.20 7.86 7.54
N SER A 167 8.29 7.08 8.14
CA SER A 167 6.87 7.07 7.75
C SER A 167 6.20 8.42 8.02
N THR A 168 5.56 8.99 7.00
CA THR A 168 4.79 10.24 7.05
C THR A 168 3.45 10.07 6.35
N ASP A 169 2.60 11.09 6.45
CA ASP A 169 1.36 11.25 5.68
C ASP A 169 1.55 12.11 4.41
N ASP A 170 2.79 12.43 4.05
CA ASP A 170 3.08 13.09 2.78
C ASP A 170 2.75 12.17 1.59
N PRO A 171 2.52 12.74 0.37
CA PRO A 171 2.35 11.95 -0.83
C PRO A 171 3.50 10.96 -1.02
N VAL A 172 3.15 9.73 -1.32
CA VAL A 172 4.14 8.67 -1.58
C VAL A 172 4.98 9.03 -2.80
N VAL A 173 6.29 8.91 -2.69
CA VAL A 173 7.20 8.98 -3.85
C VAL A 173 7.00 7.72 -4.69
N GLU A 174 6.81 7.90 -6.01
CA GLU A 174 6.48 6.82 -6.94
C GLU A 174 7.67 6.49 -7.87
N GLY A 175 7.57 5.40 -8.62
CA GLY A 175 8.57 4.96 -9.60
C GLY A 175 9.66 4.07 -8.99
N ASN A 176 10.93 4.38 -9.25
CA ASN A 176 12.08 3.52 -8.88
C ASN A 176 12.48 3.68 -7.40
N VAL A 177 11.54 3.53 -6.49
CA VAL A 177 11.74 3.75 -5.04
C VAL A 177 11.19 2.62 -4.20
N GLY A 178 11.74 2.43 -3.00
CA GLY A 178 11.25 1.45 -2.05
C GLY A 178 11.14 0.05 -2.66
N ALA A 179 10.02 -0.62 -2.42
CA ALA A 179 9.73 -1.96 -2.97
C ALA A 179 9.66 -1.98 -4.52
N GLY A 180 9.38 -0.85 -5.18
CA GLY A 180 9.31 -0.73 -6.63
C GLY A 180 10.65 -0.49 -7.32
N ALA A 181 11.72 -0.23 -6.56
CA ALA A 181 13.00 0.21 -7.13
C ALA A 181 13.59 -0.77 -8.15
N GLY A 182 13.52 -2.08 -7.88
CA GLY A 182 14.04 -3.14 -8.76
C GLY A 182 13.00 -3.80 -9.66
N ALA A 183 11.76 -3.34 -9.64
CA ALA A 183 10.66 -3.94 -10.37
C ALA A 183 10.82 -3.82 -11.90
N THR A 184 10.40 -4.88 -12.61
CA THR A 184 10.37 -4.96 -14.10
C THR A 184 9.08 -5.61 -14.57
N VAL A 185 8.63 -5.30 -15.80
CA VAL A 185 7.39 -5.82 -16.38
C VAL A 185 7.62 -6.37 -17.79
N GLY A 186 6.71 -7.21 -18.29
CA GLY A 186 6.82 -7.75 -19.65
C GLY A 186 7.90 -8.83 -19.81
N LYS A 187 8.11 -9.67 -18.79
CA LYS A 187 9.17 -10.70 -18.76
C LYS A 187 8.78 -12.04 -19.37
N MET A 188 7.51 -12.25 -19.72
CA MET A 188 7.00 -13.53 -20.22
C MET A 188 7.75 -14.05 -21.46
N LEU A 189 8.28 -13.14 -22.26
CA LEU A 189 9.01 -13.45 -23.50
C LEU A 189 10.53 -13.26 -23.38
N GLY A 190 11.05 -13.19 -22.16
CA GLY A 190 12.47 -13.02 -21.83
C GLY A 190 12.76 -11.72 -21.09
N ILE A 191 13.65 -11.77 -20.12
CA ILE A 191 14.02 -10.61 -19.27
C ILE A 191 14.70 -9.51 -20.08
N GLU A 192 15.38 -9.84 -21.17
CA GLU A 192 16.04 -8.89 -22.10
C GLU A 192 15.03 -7.99 -22.84
N ARG A 193 13.76 -8.41 -22.87
CA ARG A 193 12.65 -7.64 -23.48
C ARG A 193 11.86 -6.83 -22.46
N ALA A 194 12.16 -6.99 -21.17
CA ALA A 194 11.44 -6.34 -20.09
C ALA A 194 11.62 -4.82 -20.10
N MET A 195 10.67 -4.15 -19.46
CA MET A 195 10.72 -2.71 -19.17
C MET A 195 10.75 -2.49 -17.65
N LYS A 196 11.09 -1.26 -17.23
CA LYS A 196 11.00 -0.89 -15.83
C LYS A 196 9.55 -0.92 -15.35
N GLY A 197 9.35 -1.61 -14.23
CA GLY A 197 8.23 -1.43 -13.34
C GLY A 197 8.56 -0.40 -12.25
N GLY A 198 7.73 -0.31 -11.23
CA GLY A 198 7.94 0.68 -10.17
C GLY A 198 6.94 0.55 -9.04
N LEU A 199 6.93 1.56 -8.19
CA LEU A 199 5.94 1.78 -7.14
C LEU A 199 4.93 2.83 -7.61
N GLY A 200 3.63 2.56 -7.44
CA GLY A 200 2.56 3.51 -7.76
C GLY A 200 1.58 3.65 -6.61
N SER A 201 0.96 4.81 -6.51
CA SER A 201 -0.02 5.12 -5.48
C SER A 201 -1.16 5.95 -6.04
N TRP A 202 -2.36 5.74 -5.51
CA TRP A 202 -3.54 6.55 -5.84
C TRP A 202 -4.56 6.50 -4.71
N ALA A 203 -5.43 7.49 -4.62
CA ALA A 203 -6.53 7.50 -3.68
C ALA A 203 -7.75 8.23 -4.24
N LEU A 204 -8.91 7.89 -3.70
CA LEU A 204 -10.21 8.50 -3.92
C LEU A 204 -10.83 8.89 -2.58
N SER A 205 -11.32 10.12 -2.48
CA SER A 205 -12.16 10.58 -1.37
C SER A 205 -13.55 10.91 -1.89
N ARG A 206 -14.58 10.29 -1.32
CA ARG A 206 -15.98 10.54 -1.64
C ARG A 206 -16.51 11.76 -0.89
N ALA A 207 -17.58 12.35 -1.40
CA ALA A 207 -18.23 13.50 -0.75
C ALA A 207 -18.78 13.20 0.67
N ASP A 208 -19.11 11.92 0.94
CA ASP A 208 -19.53 11.45 2.27
C ASP A 208 -18.34 11.21 3.21
N GLY A 209 -17.08 11.43 2.76
CA GLY A 209 -15.85 11.30 3.53
C GLY A 209 -15.26 9.90 3.55
N LEU A 210 -15.85 8.90 2.86
CA LEU A 210 -15.21 7.60 2.66
C LEU A 210 -13.97 7.78 1.80
N GLN A 211 -12.85 7.22 2.25
CA GLN A 211 -11.56 7.27 1.59
C GLN A 211 -11.10 5.85 1.25
N VAL A 212 -10.61 5.66 0.04
CA VAL A 212 -9.99 4.40 -0.41
C VAL A 212 -8.73 4.75 -1.19
N GLY A 213 -7.61 4.15 -0.83
CA GLY A 213 -6.32 4.36 -1.49
C GLY A 213 -5.61 3.05 -1.78
N ALA A 214 -4.62 3.09 -2.66
CA ALA A 214 -3.79 1.96 -3.03
C ALA A 214 -2.32 2.36 -3.15
N LEU A 215 -1.45 1.40 -2.82
CA LEU A 215 -0.01 1.43 -3.03
C LEU A 215 0.40 0.07 -3.60
N VAL A 216 1.17 0.05 -4.69
CA VAL A 216 1.53 -1.21 -5.36
C VAL A 216 2.91 -1.16 -5.98
N ALA A 217 3.69 -2.22 -5.82
CA ALA A 217 4.92 -2.47 -6.55
C ALA A 217 4.65 -3.48 -7.69
N VAL A 218 4.89 -3.07 -8.93
CA VAL A 218 4.52 -3.81 -10.13
C VAL A 218 5.75 -4.44 -10.77
N ASN A 219 5.91 -5.76 -10.58
CA ASN A 219 7.02 -6.58 -11.10
C ASN A 219 6.50 -7.81 -11.87
N CYS A 220 5.53 -7.62 -12.78
CA CYS A 220 4.77 -8.69 -13.41
C CYS A 220 5.49 -9.37 -14.58
N ALA A 221 5.05 -10.60 -14.90
CA ALA A 221 5.44 -11.31 -16.12
C ALA A 221 4.77 -10.74 -17.37
N GLY A 222 3.50 -10.40 -17.25
CA GLY A 222 2.65 -9.92 -18.32
C GLY A 222 2.91 -8.46 -18.69
N ASP A 223 2.22 -8.03 -19.74
CA ASP A 223 2.17 -6.64 -20.16
C ASP A 223 1.21 -5.84 -19.28
N VAL A 224 1.56 -4.60 -18.95
CA VAL A 224 0.68 -3.66 -18.27
C VAL A 224 -0.15 -2.92 -19.33
N VAL A 225 -1.46 -3.06 -19.21
CA VAL A 225 -2.45 -2.55 -20.17
C VAL A 225 -3.33 -1.51 -19.51
N ASN A 226 -3.59 -0.41 -20.18
CA ASN A 226 -4.56 0.58 -19.73
C ASN A 226 -6.00 0.05 -19.96
N PRO A 227 -6.78 -0.22 -18.90
CA PRO A 227 -8.11 -0.84 -19.05
C PRO A 227 -9.14 0.07 -19.73
N SER A 228 -8.89 1.38 -19.81
CA SER A 228 -9.82 2.32 -20.46
C SER A 228 -9.80 2.26 -21.98
N ASN A 229 -8.67 1.83 -22.58
CA ASN A 229 -8.49 1.83 -24.04
C ASN A 229 -7.83 0.56 -24.60
N GLY A 230 -7.45 -0.40 -23.73
CA GLY A 230 -6.83 -1.67 -24.12
C GLY A 230 -5.38 -1.57 -24.63
N LYS A 231 -4.74 -0.40 -24.55
CA LYS A 231 -3.36 -0.22 -25.03
C LYS A 231 -2.33 -0.68 -24.01
N ILE A 232 -1.27 -1.34 -24.47
CA ILE A 232 -0.12 -1.68 -23.66
C ILE A 232 0.64 -0.39 -23.31
N VAL A 233 0.83 -0.16 -22.01
CA VAL A 233 1.60 0.98 -21.46
C VAL A 233 3.06 0.59 -21.26
N ALA A 234 3.31 -0.61 -20.75
CA ALA A 234 4.64 -1.19 -20.58
C ALA A 234 4.56 -2.71 -20.69
N GLY A 235 5.50 -3.34 -21.37
CA GLY A 235 5.43 -4.77 -21.62
C GLY A 235 6.63 -5.32 -22.38
N ALA A 236 6.50 -6.53 -22.92
CA ALA A 236 7.55 -7.16 -23.71
C ALA A 236 7.81 -6.39 -25.00
N ARG A 237 9.06 -5.88 -25.16
CA ARG A 237 9.49 -5.05 -26.29
C ARG A 237 9.87 -5.88 -27.51
N LYS A 238 9.56 -5.40 -28.72
CA LYS A 238 10.16 -5.85 -29.98
C LYS A 238 11.53 -5.22 -30.17
N ALA A 239 12.40 -5.87 -30.97
CA ALA A 239 13.70 -5.32 -31.29
C ALA A 239 13.60 -4.08 -32.17
N GLU A 240 12.63 -4.05 -33.08
CA GLU A 240 12.34 -2.99 -34.05
C GLU A 240 11.46 -1.85 -33.49
N GLY A 241 11.08 -1.93 -32.22
CA GLY A 241 10.16 -0.98 -31.56
C GLY A 241 8.74 -1.52 -31.42
N GLY A 242 7.96 -0.93 -30.51
CA GLY A 242 6.62 -1.39 -30.16
C GLY A 242 6.61 -2.63 -29.25
N PHE A 243 5.42 -3.10 -28.91
CA PHE A 243 5.20 -4.22 -27.99
C PHE A 243 4.97 -5.54 -28.73
N MET A 244 5.39 -6.64 -28.09
CA MET A 244 5.18 -7.98 -28.63
C MET A 244 3.76 -8.49 -28.45
N ASP A 245 2.96 -7.88 -27.56
CA ASP A 245 1.65 -8.33 -27.12
C ASP A 245 1.69 -9.80 -26.65
N THR A 246 2.03 -9.94 -25.37
CA THR A 246 2.21 -11.26 -24.75
C THR A 246 1.01 -12.18 -24.96
N MET A 247 -0.23 -11.67 -24.86
CA MET A 247 -1.43 -12.49 -25.02
C MET A 247 -1.64 -12.94 -26.46
N SER A 248 -1.36 -12.09 -27.44
CA SER A 248 -1.42 -12.47 -28.87
C SER A 248 -0.41 -13.56 -29.18
N ARG A 249 0.79 -13.50 -28.61
CA ARG A 249 1.82 -14.54 -28.76
C ARG A 249 1.39 -15.86 -28.15
N LEU A 250 0.84 -15.84 -26.93
CA LEU A 250 0.35 -17.05 -26.27
C LEU A 250 -0.80 -17.72 -27.07
N ARG A 251 -1.76 -16.92 -27.59
CA ARG A 251 -2.85 -17.42 -28.46
C ARG A 251 -2.33 -18.04 -29.74
N ALA A 252 -1.24 -17.53 -30.31
CA ALA A 252 -0.61 -18.07 -31.50
C ALA A 252 0.23 -19.36 -31.24
N GLY A 253 0.20 -19.92 -30.02
CA GLY A 253 0.93 -21.12 -29.68
C GLY A 253 2.41 -20.90 -29.35
N ASN A 254 2.88 -19.65 -29.32
CA ASN A 254 4.21 -19.29 -28.87
C ASN A 254 4.23 -19.27 -27.34
N GLY A 255 4.60 -20.36 -26.74
CA GLY A 255 4.69 -20.48 -25.28
C GLY A 255 5.67 -19.49 -24.66
N PRO A 256 5.71 -19.36 -23.33
CA PRO A 256 6.66 -18.49 -22.64
C PRO A 256 8.09 -18.88 -23.02
N GLY A 257 8.89 -17.93 -23.50
CA GLY A 257 10.26 -18.16 -24.00
C GLY A 257 11.23 -18.63 -22.93
N SER A 258 11.06 -18.17 -21.69
CA SER A 258 11.67 -18.72 -20.49
C SER A 258 10.61 -18.79 -19.39
N ARG A 259 10.67 -19.80 -18.52
CA ARG A 259 9.85 -19.86 -17.31
C ARG A 259 10.45 -18.89 -16.29
N SER A 260 10.28 -17.60 -16.52
CA SER A 260 10.69 -16.56 -15.57
C SER A 260 9.91 -16.79 -14.27
N LYS A 261 10.62 -17.17 -13.20
CA LYS A 261 10.05 -17.43 -11.85
C LYS A 261 10.16 -16.18 -10.95
N ASP A 262 10.37 -15.02 -11.54
CA ASP A 262 10.74 -13.76 -10.89
C ASP A 262 9.66 -12.68 -11.02
N ASN A 263 8.40 -13.09 -10.94
CA ASN A 263 7.26 -12.21 -11.18
C ASN A 263 6.42 -12.07 -9.91
N THR A 264 5.94 -10.88 -9.66
CA THR A 264 5.12 -10.62 -8.46
C THR A 264 4.57 -9.21 -8.50
N VAL A 265 3.30 -9.06 -8.20
CA VAL A 265 2.70 -7.76 -7.85
C VAL A 265 2.30 -7.80 -6.38
N ILE A 266 2.87 -6.91 -5.60
CA ILE A 266 2.54 -6.78 -4.17
C ILE A 266 1.97 -5.40 -3.87
N GLY A 267 0.86 -5.36 -3.11
CA GLY A 267 0.20 -4.10 -2.85
C GLY A 267 -0.61 -4.08 -1.57
N VAL A 268 -0.99 -2.86 -1.19
CA VAL A 268 -1.89 -2.56 -0.08
C VAL A 268 -2.99 -1.66 -0.60
N VAL A 269 -4.25 -2.06 -0.39
CA VAL A 269 -5.38 -1.14 -0.47
C VAL A 269 -5.77 -0.72 0.94
N ALA A 270 -6.04 0.57 1.14
CA ALA A 270 -6.35 1.13 2.44
C ALA A 270 -7.69 1.86 2.42
N THR A 271 -8.39 1.86 3.54
CA THR A 271 -9.64 2.63 3.72
C THR A 271 -9.74 3.17 5.14
N ASN A 272 -10.45 4.28 5.31
CA ASN A 272 -10.84 4.79 6.62
C ASN A 272 -12.10 4.11 7.17
N ALA A 273 -12.78 3.24 6.40
CA ALA A 273 -13.95 2.50 6.84
C ALA A 273 -13.68 1.63 8.08
N VAL A 274 -14.72 1.36 8.86
CA VAL A 274 -14.68 0.39 9.96
C VAL A 274 -14.96 -1.00 9.40
N LEU A 275 -13.90 -1.79 9.21
CA LEU A 275 -14.00 -3.18 8.73
C LEU A 275 -13.28 -4.12 9.70
N ASP A 276 -13.81 -5.32 9.84
CA ASP A 276 -13.12 -6.45 10.50
C ASP A 276 -12.21 -7.21 9.51
N LYS A 277 -11.47 -8.22 9.99
CA LYS A 277 -10.57 -9.04 9.18
C LYS A 277 -11.27 -9.73 8.01
N THR A 278 -12.47 -10.24 8.23
CA THR A 278 -13.26 -10.95 7.20
C THR A 278 -13.62 -10.02 6.06
N ARG A 279 -14.11 -8.81 6.40
CA ARG A 279 -14.45 -7.78 5.42
C ARG A 279 -13.18 -7.23 4.73
N CYS A 280 -12.09 -7.04 5.46
CA CYS A 280 -10.78 -6.68 4.87
C CYS A 280 -10.30 -7.76 3.88
N THR A 281 -10.40 -9.04 4.22
CA THR A 281 -10.04 -10.13 3.30
C THR A 281 -10.90 -10.09 2.04
N LYS A 282 -12.21 -9.83 2.16
CA LYS A 282 -13.09 -9.67 0.99
C LYS A 282 -12.69 -8.48 0.12
N VAL A 283 -12.32 -7.35 0.73
CA VAL A 283 -11.81 -6.18 0.00
C VAL A 283 -10.50 -6.53 -0.74
N ALA A 284 -9.57 -7.25 -0.09
CA ALA A 284 -8.33 -7.70 -0.73
C ALA A 284 -8.60 -8.61 -1.94
N GLN A 285 -9.56 -9.55 -1.83
CA GLN A 285 -10.00 -10.43 -2.92
C GLN A 285 -10.55 -9.64 -4.11
N MET A 286 -11.41 -8.64 -3.86
CA MET A 286 -11.97 -7.78 -4.91
C MET A 286 -10.91 -6.88 -5.54
N ALA A 287 -9.96 -6.39 -4.75
CA ALA A 287 -8.86 -5.56 -5.25
C ALA A 287 -7.96 -6.31 -6.25
N GLN A 288 -7.83 -7.65 -6.17
CA GLN A 288 -7.10 -8.46 -7.16
C GLN A 288 -7.66 -8.33 -8.58
N ASP A 289 -8.93 -7.94 -8.73
CA ASP A 289 -9.52 -7.72 -10.06
C ASP A 289 -8.82 -6.57 -10.80
N ALA A 290 -8.15 -5.66 -10.09
CA ALA A 290 -7.32 -4.63 -10.71
C ALA A 290 -6.14 -5.24 -11.49
N LEU A 291 -5.51 -6.29 -10.94
CA LEU A 291 -4.42 -6.97 -11.62
C LEU A 291 -4.93 -7.64 -12.90
N ALA A 292 -6.07 -8.33 -12.83
CA ALA A 292 -6.70 -8.96 -13.99
C ALA A 292 -7.14 -7.95 -15.06
N ARG A 293 -7.48 -6.70 -14.65
CA ARG A 293 -7.86 -5.61 -15.58
C ARG A 293 -6.65 -4.93 -16.24
N CYS A 294 -5.49 -4.95 -15.59
CA CYS A 294 -4.33 -4.15 -16.02
C CYS A 294 -3.12 -4.99 -16.42
N ILE A 295 -3.06 -6.29 -16.12
CA ILE A 295 -1.86 -7.12 -16.34
C ILE A 295 -2.24 -8.39 -17.08
N TYR A 296 -1.67 -8.59 -18.26
CA TYR A 296 -2.00 -9.70 -19.15
C TYR A 296 -0.76 -10.53 -19.51
N PRO A 297 -0.66 -11.81 -18.99
CA PRO A 297 -1.46 -12.44 -17.95
C PRO A 297 -1.05 -12.01 -16.54
N SER A 298 -1.93 -12.25 -15.56
CA SER A 298 -1.67 -12.12 -14.12
C SER A 298 -1.97 -13.45 -13.41
N HIS A 299 -1.55 -13.56 -12.14
CA HIS A 299 -1.83 -14.71 -11.26
C HIS A 299 -1.38 -16.06 -11.82
N THR A 300 -0.28 -16.07 -12.55
CA THR A 300 0.26 -17.32 -13.09
C THR A 300 0.87 -18.19 -11.97
N PRO A 301 1.15 -19.47 -12.22
CA PRO A 301 1.83 -20.33 -11.24
C PRO A 301 3.21 -19.81 -10.81
N TRP A 302 3.78 -18.86 -11.52
CA TRP A 302 5.11 -18.27 -11.26
C TRP A 302 5.05 -16.84 -10.72
N ASP A 303 3.87 -16.30 -10.51
CA ASP A 303 3.67 -15.00 -9.87
C ASP A 303 3.52 -15.17 -8.36
N GLY A 304 3.98 -14.17 -7.60
CA GLY A 304 3.79 -14.10 -6.15
C GLY A 304 2.73 -13.09 -5.72
N ASP A 305 1.74 -12.83 -6.58
CA ASP A 305 0.76 -11.75 -6.42
C ASP A 305 0.05 -11.80 -5.07
N THR A 306 0.19 -10.70 -4.32
CA THR A 306 -0.33 -10.59 -2.96
C THR A 306 -0.87 -9.19 -2.72
N ILE A 307 -2.14 -9.07 -2.36
CA ILE A 307 -2.78 -7.79 -2.01
C ILE A 307 -3.28 -7.85 -0.58
N PHE A 308 -2.85 -6.89 0.22
CA PHE A 308 -3.38 -6.64 1.56
C PHE A 308 -4.47 -5.58 1.50
N ALA A 309 -5.42 -5.67 2.43
CA ALA A 309 -6.37 -4.59 2.71
C ALA A 309 -6.18 -4.12 4.14
N ALA A 310 -6.15 -2.80 4.36
CA ALA A 310 -5.98 -2.14 5.65
C ALA A 310 -7.16 -1.21 5.92
N ALA A 311 -7.79 -1.33 7.08
CA ALA A 311 -8.91 -0.50 7.49
C ALA A 311 -8.59 0.23 8.79
N THR A 312 -8.46 1.57 8.74
CA THR A 312 -8.06 2.37 9.89
C THR A 312 -9.19 2.66 10.86
N GLY A 313 -10.44 2.47 10.44
CA GLY A 313 -11.63 2.72 11.27
C GLY A 313 -11.84 4.20 11.62
N LYS A 314 -11.29 5.14 10.85
CA LYS A 314 -11.44 6.59 11.07
C LYS A 314 -12.73 7.17 10.47
N TRP A 315 -13.47 6.39 9.72
CA TRP A 315 -14.82 6.75 9.25
C TRP A 315 -15.75 7.02 10.44
N SER A 316 -16.51 8.12 10.39
CA SER A 316 -17.39 8.47 11.48
C SER A 316 -18.51 7.41 11.67
N PRO A 317 -18.69 6.86 12.89
CA PRO A 317 -19.76 5.90 13.20
C PRO A 317 -21.17 6.45 12.96
N GLU A 318 -21.35 7.77 13.03
CA GLU A 318 -22.63 8.46 12.79
C GLU A 318 -23.15 8.28 11.36
N ARG A 319 -22.29 7.89 10.43
CA ARG A 319 -22.61 7.69 9.00
C ARG A 319 -23.05 6.27 8.67
N GLY A 320 -23.15 5.40 9.68
CA GLY A 320 -23.58 4.01 9.52
C GLY A 320 -22.47 3.03 9.12
N ASP A 321 -22.87 1.79 8.88
CA ASP A 321 -21.97 0.71 8.44
C ASP A 321 -21.64 0.89 6.94
N VAL A 322 -20.37 0.67 6.56
CA VAL A 322 -19.94 0.73 5.16
C VAL A 322 -19.94 -0.67 4.58
N ASP A 323 -20.61 -0.84 3.44
CA ASP A 323 -20.60 -2.10 2.70
C ASP A 323 -19.18 -2.41 2.19
N ALA A 324 -18.66 -3.59 2.57
CA ALA A 324 -17.38 -4.09 2.09
C ALA A 324 -17.34 -4.28 0.56
N GLY A 325 -18.50 -4.54 -0.07
CA GLY A 325 -18.61 -4.61 -1.53
C GLY A 325 -18.33 -3.27 -2.21
N LEU A 326 -18.87 -2.17 -1.64
CA LEU A 326 -18.55 -0.81 -2.12
C LEU A 326 -17.07 -0.50 -1.96
N VAL A 327 -16.49 -0.76 -0.78
CA VAL A 327 -15.05 -0.53 -0.54
C VAL A 327 -14.20 -1.36 -1.49
N GLY A 328 -14.55 -2.64 -1.71
CA GLY A 328 -13.84 -3.55 -2.60
C GLY A 328 -13.89 -3.11 -4.07
N ALA A 329 -15.04 -2.62 -4.54
CA ALA A 329 -15.17 -2.07 -5.90
C ALA A 329 -14.28 -0.84 -6.11
N LEU A 330 -14.30 0.10 -5.15
CA LEU A 330 -13.42 1.28 -5.18
C LEU A 330 -11.94 0.90 -5.04
N ALA A 331 -11.62 -0.12 -4.21
CA ALA A 331 -10.26 -0.63 -4.05
C ALA A 331 -9.71 -1.19 -5.37
N ALA A 332 -10.50 -1.93 -6.14
CA ALA A 332 -10.12 -2.41 -7.47
C ALA A 332 -9.86 -1.25 -8.45
N ASP A 333 -10.64 -0.17 -8.37
CA ASP A 333 -10.50 0.98 -9.25
C ASP A 333 -9.25 1.83 -8.92
N VAL A 334 -9.03 2.16 -7.64
CA VAL A 334 -7.84 2.92 -7.23
C VAL A 334 -6.56 2.11 -7.42
N LEU A 335 -6.60 0.78 -7.23
CA LEU A 335 -5.45 -0.09 -7.46
C LEU A 335 -5.11 -0.20 -8.95
N ALA A 336 -6.10 -0.25 -9.85
CA ALA A 336 -5.87 -0.21 -11.30
C ALA A 336 -5.15 1.09 -11.71
N THR A 337 -5.57 2.22 -11.15
CA THR A 337 -4.89 3.51 -11.37
C THR A 337 -3.46 3.49 -10.82
N ALA A 338 -3.24 2.95 -9.62
CA ALA A 338 -1.91 2.84 -9.01
C ALA A 338 -0.97 1.93 -9.83
N ILE A 339 -1.48 0.83 -10.43
CA ILE A 339 -0.71 -0.05 -11.33
C ILE A 339 -0.19 0.72 -12.55
N LEU A 340 -1.04 1.51 -13.20
CA LEU A 340 -0.63 2.33 -14.35
C LEU A 340 0.44 3.35 -13.92
N ARG A 341 0.22 4.05 -12.82
CA ARG A 341 1.16 5.02 -12.28
C ARG A 341 2.52 4.39 -11.96
N ALA A 342 2.57 3.15 -11.44
CA ALA A 342 3.81 2.46 -11.13
C ALA A 342 4.74 2.37 -12.35
N VAL A 343 4.23 2.09 -13.54
CA VAL A 343 5.02 2.00 -14.78
C VAL A 343 5.23 3.36 -15.44
N GLU A 344 4.27 4.28 -15.36
CA GLU A 344 4.37 5.64 -15.90
C GLU A 344 5.38 6.51 -15.13
N LYS A 345 5.51 6.30 -13.82
CA LYS A 345 6.43 7.04 -12.95
C LYS A 345 7.81 6.41 -12.85
N ALA A 346 7.98 5.19 -13.37
CA ALA A 346 9.28 4.54 -13.44
C ALA A 346 10.27 5.35 -14.28
N GLU A 347 11.56 5.15 -13.99
CA GLU A 347 12.71 5.71 -14.73
C GLU A 347 13.51 4.58 -15.34
N SER A 348 14.06 4.80 -16.52
CA SER A 348 14.93 3.82 -17.18
C SER A 348 16.11 3.46 -16.28
N TRP A 349 16.49 2.17 -16.28
CA TRP A 349 17.64 1.68 -15.55
C TRP A 349 18.40 0.62 -16.34
N GLY A 350 19.65 0.87 -16.65
CA GLY A 350 20.47 -0.04 -17.47
C GLY A 350 19.78 -0.41 -18.80
N PRO A 351 19.59 -1.71 -19.12
CA PRO A 351 18.96 -2.14 -20.36
C PRO A 351 17.40 -2.08 -20.32
N TYR A 352 16.81 -1.67 -19.20
CA TYR A 352 15.36 -1.65 -18.99
C TYR A 352 14.82 -0.23 -19.15
N PRO A 353 14.22 0.13 -20.30
CA PRO A 353 13.60 1.43 -20.49
C PRO A 353 12.33 1.57 -19.66
N ALA A 354 12.03 2.79 -19.23
CA ALA A 354 10.74 3.16 -18.66
C ALA A 354 9.69 3.40 -19.76
N ALA A 355 8.42 3.31 -19.41
CA ALA A 355 7.31 3.58 -20.34
C ALA A 355 7.40 4.97 -20.96
N ARG A 356 7.72 5.99 -20.18
CA ARG A 356 7.84 7.39 -20.63
C ARG A 356 9.02 7.64 -21.58
N ASP A 357 10.06 6.79 -21.54
CA ASP A 357 11.27 6.92 -22.35
C ASP A 357 11.24 6.01 -23.60
N TYR A 358 10.23 5.12 -23.68
CA TYR A 358 10.13 4.16 -24.77
C TYR A 358 9.30 4.72 -25.94
N THR A 359 9.99 5.11 -27.01
CA THR A 359 9.39 5.76 -28.19
C THR A 359 8.71 4.81 -29.17
N GLY A 360 8.56 3.54 -28.82
CA GLY A 360 7.93 2.53 -29.66
C GLY A 360 6.40 2.59 -29.72
N HIS A 361 5.78 3.69 -29.35
CA HIS A 361 4.33 3.89 -29.43
C HIS A 361 3.93 4.32 -30.84
N SER A 362 3.63 3.39 -31.71
CA SER A 362 2.91 3.63 -32.97
C SER A 362 1.73 2.67 -33.10
#